data_65c63b1250c8135dfaefd678055c8504
#
_entry.id   65c63b1250c8135dfaefd678055c8504
#
_cell.length_a   1.000
_cell.length_b   1.000
_cell.length_c   1.000
_cell.angle_alpha   90.00
_cell.angle_beta   90.00
_cell.angle_gamma   90.00
#
_symmetry.space_group_name_H-M   'P 1'
#
loop_
_entity.id
_entity.type
_entity.pdbx_description
1 polymer ?
#
loop_
_entity_poly.entity_id
_entity_poly.type
_entity_poly.pdbx_seq_one_letter_code
_entity_poly.pdbx_strand_id
1 'polypeptide(L)'
;MVLDHMEGVGVVAGEHRYPVRYWITIFSDQRGIRGKGKLELPSPEAARLAGTATLTLELASGQSMDVQFTAVGDGPVVSVESRGRVPGY
;
A
#
# COMPACT_ATOMS: atom_id res chain seq x y z
N MET A 1 14.24 -12.52 1.64
CA MET A 1 14.49 -12.67 0.18
C MET A 1 13.43 -11.89 -0.58
N VAL A 2 13.84 -11.09 -1.54
CA VAL A 2 12.90 -10.37 -2.41
C VAL A 2 12.33 -11.34 -3.44
N LEU A 3 11.01 -11.36 -3.56
CA LEU A 3 10.29 -12.23 -4.50
C LEU A 3 9.84 -11.48 -5.74
N ASP A 4 9.44 -10.21 -5.58
CA ASP A 4 8.88 -9.44 -6.70
C ASP A 4 8.83 -7.96 -6.35
N HIS A 5 8.70 -7.14 -7.38
CA HIS A 5 8.38 -5.73 -7.25
C HIS A 5 7.12 -5.46 -8.05
N MET A 6 6.17 -4.76 -7.43
CA MET A 6 4.93 -4.35 -8.08
C MET A 6 4.89 -2.84 -8.15
N GLU A 7 4.53 -2.30 -9.31
CA GLU A 7 4.20 -0.88 -9.41
C GLU A 7 3.03 -0.68 -10.36
N GLY A 8 2.28 0.37 -10.14
CA GLY A 8 1.13 0.67 -10.97
C GLY A 8 0.26 1.75 -10.37
N VAL A 9 -0.92 1.87 -10.91
CA VAL A 9 -1.96 2.80 -10.47
C VAL A 9 -3.14 1.99 -9.96
N GLY A 10 -3.62 2.35 -8.79
CA GLY A 10 -4.75 1.67 -8.16
C GLY A 10 -5.55 2.61 -7.30
N VAL A 11 -6.26 2.06 -6.33
CA VAL A 11 -7.09 2.82 -5.40
C VAL A 11 -6.84 2.32 -3.99
N VAL A 12 -6.65 3.24 -3.05
CA VAL A 12 -6.67 2.92 -1.64
C VAL A 12 -8.05 3.27 -1.09
N ALA A 13 -8.70 2.31 -0.42
CA ALA A 13 -10.06 2.43 0.06
C ALA A 13 -10.13 2.25 1.58
N GLY A 14 -10.81 3.17 2.23
CA GLY A 14 -11.16 3.15 3.64
C GLY A 14 -12.47 3.92 3.78
N GLU A 15 -12.54 4.91 4.66
CA GLU A 15 -13.68 5.82 4.69
C GLU A 15 -13.86 6.56 3.36
N HIS A 16 -12.75 6.86 2.72
CA HIS A 16 -12.71 7.50 1.41
C HIS A 16 -11.91 6.64 0.44
N ARG A 17 -12.08 6.88 -0.85
CA ARG A 17 -11.34 6.21 -1.90
C ARG A 17 -10.45 7.24 -2.58
N TYR A 18 -9.16 6.92 -2.69
CA TYR A 18 -8.19 7.80 -3.35
C TYR A 18 -7.46 7.04 -4.44
N PRO A 19 -7.32 7.61 -5.64
CA PRO A 19 -6.43 7.04 -6.65
C PRO A 19 -4.99 7.18 -6.16
N VAL A 20 -4.19 6.14 -6.36
CA VAL A 20 -2.81 6.13 -5.90
C VAL A 20 -1.91 5.52 -6.96
N ARG A 21 -0.64 5.91 -6.93
CA ARG A 21 0.43 5.18 -7.57
C ARG A 21 1.14 4.38 -6.50
N TYR A 22 1.48 3.12 -6.78
CA TYR A 22 2.09 2.25 -5.78
C TYR A 22 3.39 1.64 -6.27
N TRP A 23 4.30 1.45 -5.32
CA TRP A 23 5.57 0.74 -5.49
C TRP A 23 5.71 -0.20 -4.30
N ILE A 24 5.53 -1.49 -4.52
CA ILE A 24 5.52 -2.49 -3.44
C ILE A 24 6.57 -3.54 -3.75
N THR A 25 7.43 -3.82 -2.78
CA THR A 25 8.37 -4.95 -2.83
C THR A 25 7.77 -6.11 -2.05
N ILE A 26 7.67 -7.26 -2.68
CA ILE A 26 7.22 -8.49 -2.05
C ILE A 26 8.46 -9.28 -1.63
N PHE A 27 8.49 -9.69 -0.37
CA PHE A 27 9.63 -10.42 0.18
C PHE A 27 9.15 -11.50 1.13
N SER A 28 10.02 -12.49 1.38
CA SER A 28 9.78 -13.51 2.39
C SER A 28 10.81 -13.39 3.51
N ASP A 29 10.35 -13.59 4.73
CA ASP A 29 11.18 -13.65 5.92
C ASP A 29 10.63 -14.72 6.87
N GLN A 30 11.08 -14.72 8.13
CA GLN A 30 10.63 -15.70 9.13
C GLN A 30 9.13 -15.60 9.43
N ARG A 31 8.50 -14.48 9.12
CA ARG A 31 7.06 -14.26 9.33
C ARG A 31 6.22 -14.64 8.12
N GLY A 32 6.86 -15.05 7.02
CA GLY A 32 6.20 -15.42 5.79
C GLY A 32 6.35 -14.39 4.69
N ILE A 33 5.39 -14.32 3.79
CA ILE A 33 5.43 -13.43 2.63
C ILE A 33 4.72 -12.14 2.96
N ARG A 34 5.41 -11.01 2.75
CA ARG A 34 4.91 -9.68 3.08
C ARG A 34 5.24 -8.70 1.97
N GLY A 35 4.52 -7.59 1.95
CA GLY A 35 4.80 -6.46 1.06
C GLY A 35 5.15 -5.22 1.87
N LYS A 36 6.04 -4.41 1.30
CA LYS A 36 6.47 -3.14 1.89
C LYS A 36 6.80 -2.18 0.76
N GLY A 37 6.40 -0.93 0.91
CA GLY A 37 6.68 0.03 -0.13
C GLY A 37 6.10 1.39 0.13
N LYS A 38 5.67 2.04 -0.95
CA LYS A 38 5.18 3.41 -0.90
C LYS A 38 3.94 3.58 -1.75
N LEU A 39 3.08 4.52 -1.33
CA LEU A 39 1.95 4.99 -2.11
C LEU A 39 2.09 6.49 -2.33
N GLU A 40 1.76 6.96 -3.51
CA GLU A 40 1.59 8.38 -3.79
C GLU A 40 0.10 8.68 -3.90
N LEU A 41 -0.40 9.52 -2.98
CA LEU A 41 -1.79 9.95 -2.96
C LEU A 41 -1.97 11.26 -3.74
N PRO A 42 -3.20 11.69 -4.02
CA PRO A 42 -3.44 12.92 -4.80
C PRO A 42 -2.92 14.19 -4.13
N SER A 43 -2.81 14.20 -2.80
CA SER A 43 -2.37 15.37 -2.07
C SER A 43 -1.82 14.99 -0.70
N PRO A 44 -1.02 15.86 -0.06
CA PRO A 44 -0.61 15.65 1.33
C PRO A 44 -1.78 15.52 2.31
N GLU A 45 -2.86 16.25 2.05
CA GLU A 45 -4.07 16.20 2.86
C GLU A 45 -4.74 14.83 2.78
N ALA A 46 -4.86 14.27 1.57
CA ALA A 46 -5.39 12.92 1.39
C ALA A 46 -4.56 11.89 2.16
N ALA A 47 -3.24 12.02 2.15
CA ALA A 47 -2.35 11.16 2.90
C ALA A 47 -2.62 11.22 4.41
N ARG A 48 -2.83 12.41 4.95
CA ARG A 48 -3.15 12.56 6.38
C ARG A 48 -4.51 11.99 6.73
N LEU A 49 -5.52 12.23 5.88
CA LEU A 49 -6.89 11.75 6.13
C LEU A 49 -7.01 10.23 6.05
N ALA A 50 -6.24 9.61 5.16
CA ALA A 50 -6.24 8.15 5.00
C ALA A 50 -5.48 7.43 6.12
N GLY A 51 -4.66 8.11 6.87
CA GLY A 51 -3.38 7.69 7.43
C GLY A 51 -3.32 6.86 8.69
N THR A 52 -4.37 6.38 9.34
CA THR A 52 -4.17 5.65 10.61
C THR A 52 -4.81 4.28 10.70
N ALA A 53 -5.67 3.93 9.79
CA ALA A 53 -6.37 2.65 9.80
C ALA A 53 -5.75 1.68 8.80
N THR A 54 -6.13 0.41 8.90
CA THR A 54 -5.87 -0.55 7.85
C THR A 54 -6.77 -0.22 6.67
N LEU A 55 -6.18 -0.13 5.50
CA LEU A 55 -6.86 0.24 4.27
C LEU A 55 -6.74 -0.90 3.26
N THR A 56 -7.62 -0.94 2.28
CA THR A 56 -7.53 -1.89 1.19
C THR A 56 -6.92 -1.21 -0.03
N LEU A 57 -5.81 -1.75 -0.52
CA LEU A 57 -5.19 -1.31 -1.77
C LEU A 57 -5.72 -2.20 -2.90
N GLU A 58 -6.43 -1.57 -3.84
CA GLU A 58 -6.90 -2.24 -5.04
C GLU A 58 -5.86 -2.04 -6.13
N LEU A 59 -5.29 -3.14 -6.60
CA LEU A 59 -4.19 -3.14 -7.56
C LEU A 59 -4.71 -3.01 -9.00
N ALA A 60 -3.81 -2.63 -9.90
CA ALA A 60 -4.13 -2.53 -11.33
C ALA A 60 -4.63 -3.86 -11.92
N SER A 61 -4.21 -4.99 -11.35
CA SER A 61 -4.64 -6.33 -11.78
C SER A 61 -6.09 -6.68 -11.41
N GLY A 62 -6.72 -5.86 -10.55
CA GLY A 62 -8.03 -6.17 -9.99
C GLY A 62 -7.98 -6.90 -8.66
N GLN A 63 -6.80 -7.37 -8.25
CA GLN A 63 -6.60 -7.98 -6.95
C GLN A 63 -6.50 -6.88 -5.88
N SER A 64 -6.68 -7.25 -4.62
CA SER A 64 -6.57 -6.31 -3.51
C SER A 64 -5.73 -6.89 -2.38
N MET A 65 -5.17 -6.01 -1.55
CA MET A 65 -4.45 -6.38 -0.35
C MET A 65 -4.68 -5.32 0.72
N ASP A 66 -4.69 -5.75 1.97
CA ASP A 66 -4.78 -4.82 3.08
C ASP A 66 -3.40 -4.23 3.36
N VAL A 67 -3.36 -2.94 3.58
CA VAL A 67 -2.13 -2.20 3.88
C VAL A 67 -2.33 -1.29 5.08
N GLN A 68 -1.23 -0.97 5.75
CA GLN A 68 -1.21 -0.01 6.83
C GLN A 68 -0.11 1.02 6.54
N PHE A 69 -0.41 2.29 6.73
CA PHE A 69 0.60 3.33 6.61
C PHE A 69 1.54 3.26 7.81
N THR A 70 2.83 3.20 7.54
CA THR A 70 3.86 3.11 8.58
C THR A 70 4.56 4.44 8.83
N ALA A 71 4.52 5.34 7.85
CA ALA A 71 5.05 6.69 8.00
C ALA A 71 4.29 7.63 7.07
N VAL A 72 3.78 8.73 7.64
CA VAL A 72 3.11 9.79 6.91
C VAL A 72 3.87 11.09 7.22
N GLY A 73 4.45 11.69 6.18
CA GLY A 73 5.17 12.94 6.30
C GLY A 73 4.32 14.13 5.86
N ASP A 74 4.99 15.18 5.37
CA ASP A 74 4.34 16.40 4.91
C ASP A 74 3.92 16.34 3.44
N GLY A 75 4.36 15.33 2.72
CA GLY A 75 4.07 15.18 1.29
C GLY A 75 2.99 14.14 1.00
N PRO A 76 2.71 13.91 -0.29
CA PRO A 76 1.69 12.95 -0.72
C PRO A 76 2.17 11.51 -0.73
N VAL A 77 3.45 11.25 -0.50
CA VAL A 77 4.03 9.90 -0.51
C VAL A 77 4.07 9.36 0.90
N VAL A 78 3.52 8.17 1.10
CA VAL A 78 3.49 7.50 2.39
C VAL A 78 4.14 6.13 2.29
N SER A 79 4.75 5.68 3.39
CA SER A 79 5.27 4.32 3.50
C SER A 79 4.16 3.38 3.96
N VAL A 80 4.14 2.17 3.40
CA VAL A 80 3.10 1.19 3.71
C VAL A 80 3.71 -0.19 3.94
N GLU A 81 2.99 -1.00 4.70
CA GLU A 81 3.25 -2.43 4.86
C GLU A 81 1.97 -3.21 4.61
N SER A 82 2.10 -4.41 4.08
CA SER A 82 0.96 -5.31 3.94
C SER A 82 0.48 -5.80 5.31
N ARG A 83 -0.84 -5.97 5.41
CA ARG A 83 -1.49 -6.62 6.57
C ARG A 83 -2.21 -7.83 6.03
N GLY A 84 -1.87 -9.01 6.54
CA GLY A 84 -2.45 -10.23 6.03
C GLY A 84 -1.82 -10.71 4.73
N ARG A 85 -2.61 -11.35 3.91
CA ARG A 85 -2.14 -12.06 2.73
C ARG A 85 -1.80 -11.13 1.57
N VAL A 86 -0.69 -11.43 0.89
CA VAL A 86 -0.32 -10.76 -0.35
C VAL A 86 -0.91 -11.55 -1.53
N PRO A 87 -1.63 -10.89 -2.47
CA PRO A 87 -2.24 -11.58 -3.62
C PRO A 87 -1.19 -12.29 -4.47
N GLY A 88 -1.49 -13.52 -4.85
CA GLY A 88 -0.60 -14.33 -5.69
C GLY A 88 0.45 -15.11 -4.93
N TYR A 89 0.48 -14.99 -3.60
CA TYR A 89 1.50 -15.67 -2.79
C TYR A 89 0.94 -16.43 -1.60
#